data_50e9038945aeb00a4c0e730f2a0a4a9d
#
_entry.id   50e9038945aeb00a4c0e730f2a0a4a9d
#
_cell.length_a   1.000
_cell.length_b   1.000
_cell.length_c   1.000
_cell.angle_alpha   90.00
_cell.angle_beta   90.00
_cell.angle_gamma   90.00
#
_symmetry.space_group_name_H-M   'P 1'
#
loop_
_entity.id
_entity.type
_entity.pdbx_description
1 polymer ?
#
loop_
_entity_poly.entity_id
_entity_poly.type
_entity_poly.pdbx_seq_one_letter_code
_entity_poly.pdbx_strand_id
1 'polypeptide(L)'
;MFGHGPLQGFRVSPRSTANIRDVATRSRAALGFRWPADMGRFLEQLISYSITVDVVEDVGVLPRGVLACWVPEDLTLYLTERIYKGACSGEARAVFTVFHEMGHALLGHRRTLNREVPGKEIKTYEDSEWQANQFAAEFLMPLDEILRYNLTTEPQLMSRFGVSMEAARIRLNRLRRDGLV
;
A
#
# COMPACT_ATOMS: atom_id res chain seq x y z
N MET A 1 2.60 13.90 -17.31
CA MET A 1 1.14 13.88 -17.41
C MET A 1 0.71 12.47 -17.07
N PHE A 2 0.48 12.15 -15.78
CA PHE A 2 -0.06 10.86 -15.41
C PHE A 2 -1.55 10.95 -15.70
N GLY A 3 -1.96 10.29 -16.80
CA GLY A 3 -3.36 10.07 -17.06
C GLY A 3 -3.96 9.36 -15.86
N HIS A 4 -5.04 9.90 -15.34
CA HIS A 4 -5.96 9.12 -14.52
C HIS A 4 -6.47 8.02 -15.45
N GLY A 5 -5.77 6.87 -15.47
CA GLY A 5 -6.36 5.65 -16.01
C GLY A 5 -7.70 5.42 -15.31
N PRO A 6 -8.62 4.67 -15.91
CA PRO A 6 -9.89 4.39 -15.28
C PRO A 6 -9.61 3.85 -13.87
N LEU A 7 -10.28 4.44 -12.86
CA LEU A 7 -10.24 3.95 -11.49
C LEU A 7 -10.63 2.47 -11.55
N GLN A 8 -9.74 1.59 -11.08
CA GLN A 8 -9.92 0.14 -11.19
C GLN A 8 -10.48 -0.47 -9.89
N GLY A 9 -10.65 0.36 -8.87
CA GLY A 9 -11.14 -0.02 -7.57
C GLY A 9 -12.67 -0.02 -7.47
N PHE A 10 -13.15 -0.39 -6.30
CA PHE A 10 -14.55 -0.25 -5.92
C PHE A 10 -14.73 0.95 -4.99
N ARG A 11 -15.97 1.43 -4.90
CA ARG A 11 -16.29 2.58 -4.03
C ARG A 11 -16.18 2.20 -2.56
N VAL A 12 -15.44 3.01 -1.82
CA VAL A 12 -15.29 2.92 -0.35
C VAL A 12 -15.63 4.24 0.31
N SER A 13 -15.68 4.25 1.64
CA SER A 13 -15.86 5.49 2.40
C SER A 13 -14.77 6.50 2.05
N PRO A 14 -15.13 7.77 1.79
CA PRO A 14 -14.18 8.79 1.38
C PRO A 14 -13.13 9.04 2.46
N ARG A 15 -11.86 9.13 2.04
CA ARG A 15 -10.73 9.45 2.93
C ARG A 15 -9.83 10.51 2.30
N SER A 16 -9.46 11.50 3.09
CA SER A 16 -8.43 12.47 2.68
C SER A 16 -7.02 11.87 2.80
N THR A 17 -6.07 12.42 2.05
CA THR A 17 -4.64 12.08 2.18
C THR A 17 -4.15 12.21 3.63
N ALA A 18 -4.58 13.24 4.35
CA ALA A 18 -4.22 13.45 5.75
C ALA A 18 -4.75 12.33 6.67
N ASN A 19 -6.00 11.88 6.45
CA ASN A 19 -6.56 10.75 7.20
C ASN A 19 -5.81 9.44 6.91
N ILE A 20 -5.50 9.15 5.64
CA ILE A 20 -4.73 7.96 5.26
C ILE A 20 -3.32 8.01 5.85
N ARG A 21 -2.67 9.17 5.84
CA ARG A 21 -1.37 9.38 6.47
C ARG A 21 -1.40 9.09 7.97
N ASP A 22 -2.41 9.57 8.67
CA ASP A 22 -2.57 9.32 10.11
C ASP A 22 -2.74 7.81 10.39
N VAL A 23 -3.57 7.10 9.62
CA VAL A 23 -3.71 5.64 9.73
C VAL A 23 -2.38 4.95 9.45
N ALA A 24 -1.68 5.30 8.36
CA ALA A 24 -0.40 4.69 8.00
C ALA A 24 0.67 4.91 9.08
N THR A 25 0.76 6.12 9.64
CA THR A 25 1.72 6.46 10.71
C THR A 25 1.46 5.65 11.97
N ARG A 26 0.20 5.58 12.41
CA ARG A 26 -0.18 4.79 13.59
C ARG A 26 0.03 3.30 13.37
N SER A 27 -0.33 2.78 12.20
CA SER A 27 -0.12 1.37 11.85
C SER A 27 1.36 1.02 11.80
N ARG A 28 2.20 1.89 11.18
CA ARG A 28 3.65 1.70 11.14
C ARG A 28 4.26 1.63 12.54
N ALA A 29 3.84 2.51 13.44
CA ALA A 29 4.28 2.53 14.83
C ALA A 29 3.82 1.26 15.59
N ALA A 30 2.55 0.89 15.47
CA ALA A 30 1.99 -0.29 16.13
C ALA A 30 2.65 -1.60 15.66
N LEU A 31 2.93 -1.72 14.35
CA LEU A 31 3.61 -2.88 13.76
C LEU A 31 5.14 -2.85 13.99
N GLY A 32 5.70 -1.79 14.55
CA GLY A 32 7.14 -1.64 14.77
C GLY A 32 7.98 -1.64 13.49
N PHE A 33 7.38 -1.31 12.34
CA PHE A 33 8.05 -1.42 11.06
C PHE A 33 9.13 -0.35 10.88
N ARG A 34 10.34 -0.78 10.49
CA ARG A 34 11.48 0.07 10.14
C ARG A 34 12.21 -0.51 8.96
N TRP A 35 12.62 0.32 8.02
CA TRP A 35 13.46 -0.12 6.91
C TRP A 35 14.95 0.12 7.23
N PRO A 36 15.87 -0.80 6.85
CA PRO A 36 15.62 -2.11 6.24
C PRO A 36 14.92 -3.07 7.20
N ALA A 37 14.07 -3.94 6.67
CA ALA A 37 13.26 -4.89 7.43
C ALA A 37 13.51 -6.32 6.94
N ASP A 38 13.54 -7.28 7.87
CA ASP A 38 13.34 -8.68 7.55
C ASP A 38 11.86 -8.89 7.24
N MET A 39 11.54 -8.88 5.95
CA MET A 39 10.15 -8.98 5.49
C MET A 39 9.53 -10.35 5.79
N GLY A 40 10.31 -11.43 5.79
CA GLY A 40 9.80 -12.75 6.18
C GLY A 40 9.29 -12.73 7.61
N ARG A 41 10.13 -12.31 8.55
CA ARG A 41 9.77 -12.16 9.95
C ARG A 41 8.62 -11.17 10.16
N PHE A 42 8.62 -10.06 9.42
CA PHE A 42 7.53 -9.08 9.50
C PHE A 42 6.19 -9.70 9.09
N LEU A 43 6.14 -10.44 7.98
CA LEU A 43 4.93 -11.11 7.51
C LEU A 43 4.44 -12.18 8.49
N GLU A 44 5.34 -12.96 9.10
CA GLU A 44 5.00 -13.94 10.12
C GLU A 44 4.38 -13.30 11.37
N GLN A 45 4.84 -12.11 11.75
CA GLN A 45 4.31 -11.39 12.91
C GLN A 45 2.90 -10.82 12.71
N LEU A 46 2.41 -10.70 11.49
CA LEU A 46 1.09 -10.15 11.19
C LEU A 46 -0.05 -10.96 11.80
N ILE A 47 0.16 -12.24 12.08
CA ILE A 47 -0.81 -13.09 12.77
C ILE A 47 -1.16 -12.55 14.18
N SER A 48 -0.20 -11.91 14.86
CA SER A 48 -0.43 -11.27 16.17
C SER A 48 -1.38 -10.07 16.08
N TYR A 49 -1.64 -9.58 14.87
CA TYR A 49 -2.58 -8.49 14.57
C TYR A 49 -3.83 -9.00 13.85
N SER A 50 -4.10 -10.32 13.93
CA SER A 50 -5.23 -10.98 13.27
C SER A 50 -5.19 -10.86 11.73
N ILE A 51 -4.02 -10.77 11.14
CA ILE A 51 -3.80 -10.85 9.70
C ILE A 51 -3.03 -12.11 9.41
N THR A 52 -3.69 -13.08 8.79
CA THR A 52 -3.04 -14.29 8.27
C THR A 52 -2.34 -13.97 6.95
N VAL A 53 -1.16 -14.54 6.74
CA VAL A 53 -0.47 -14.48 5.44
C VAL A 53 -0.46 -15.88 4.85
N ASP A 54 -0.99 -16.03 3.65
CA ASP A 54 -0.98 -17.30 2.92
C ASP A 54 -0.21 -17.14 1.61
N VAL A 55 0.78 -18.02 1.40
CA VAL A 55 1.63 -17.99 0.21
C VAL A 55 1.15 -19.04 -0.75
N VAL A 56 0.70 -18.60 -1.92
CA VAL A 56 0.07 -19.43 -2.92
C VAL A 56 0.93 -19.50 -4.20
N GLU A 57 0.70 -20.56 -4.99
CA GLU A 57 1.36 -20.72 -6.29
C GLU A 57 1.08 -19.52 -7.21
N ASP A 58 2.04 -19.19 -8.09
CA ASP A 58 1.94 -18.07 -9.01
C ASP A 58 0.80 -18.23 -10.06
N VAL A 59 0.31 -19.44 -10.24
CA VAL A 59 -0.72 -19.76 -11.22
C VAL A 59 -1.80 -20.65 -10.58
N GLY A 60 -3.04 -20.33 -10.82
CA GLY A 60 -4.18 -21.23 -10.53
C GLY A 60 -4.96 -20.92 -9.26
N VAL A 61 -4.39 -20.23 -8.27
CA VAL A 61 -5.08 -19.91 -7.00
C VAL A 61 -5.72 -18.53 -7.06
N LEU A 62 -4.94 -17.50 -7.41
CA LEU A 62 -5.48 -16.14 -7.59
C LEU A 62 -5.99 -15.93 -9.02
N PRO A 63 -6.90 -15.00 -9.25
CA PRO A 63 -7.34 -14.63 -10.58
C PRO A 63 -6.15 -14.24 -11.47
N ARG A 64 -6.28 -14.49 -12.78
CA ARG A 64 -5.20 -14.21 -13.74
C ARG A 64 -4.72 -12.76 -13.65
N GLY A 65 -3.44 -12.58 -13.42
CA GLY A 65 -2.79 -11.26 -13.31
C GLY A 65 -2.83 -10.65 -11.91
N VAL A 66 -3.52 -11.28 -10.94
CA VAL A 66 -3.50 -10.87 -9.53
C VAL A 66 -2.30 -11.54 -8.86
N LEU A 67 -1.43 -10.73 -8.27
CA LEU A 67 -0.19 -11.18 -7.63
C LEU A 67 -0.28 -11.22 -6.11
N ALA A 68 -1.21 -10.48 -5.54
CA ALA A 68 -1.55 -10.45 -4.12
C ALA A 68 -3.00 -10.02 -3.96
N CYS A 69 -3.63 -10.37 -2.84
CA CYS A 69 -5.01 -10.01 -2.56
C CYS A 69 -5.30 -10.06 -1.07
N TRP A 70 -5.93 -8.99 -0.53
CA TRP A 70 -6.53 -9.02 0.79
C TRP A 70 -7.97 -9.56 0.74
N VAL A 71 -8.26 -10.58 1.53
CA VAL A 71 -9.62 -11.16 1.67
C VAL A 71 -10.12 -10.87 3.09
N PRO A 72 -11.01 -9.87 3.24
CA PRO A 72 -11.48 -9.41 4.56
C PRO A 72 -12.35 -10.44 5.30
N GLU A 73 -13.01 -11.35 4.59
CA GLU A 73 -13.83 -12.41 5.17
C GLU A 73 -13.00 -13.41 5.98
N ASP A 74 -11.78 -13.70 5.49
CA ASP A 74 -10.86 -14.66 6.07
C ASP A 74 -9.75 -13.98 6.89
N LEU A 75 -9.70 -12.66 6.90
CA LEU A 75 -8.60 -11.85 7.45
C LEU A 75 -7.23 -12.29 6.89
N THR A 76 -7.20 -12.68 5.61
CA THR A 76 -6.02 -13.28 4.98
C THR A 76 -5.48 -12.41 3.86
N LEU A 77 -4.17 -12.21 3.91
CA LEU A 77 -3.35 -11.63 2.86
C LEU A 77 -2.76 -12.75 2.01
N TYR A 78 -3.30 -12.97 0.83
CA TYR A 78 -2.76 -13.93 -0.13
C TYR A 78 -1.63 -13.28 -0.93
N LEU A 79 -0.48 -13.94 -0.97
CA LEU A 79 0.69 -13.53 -1.74
C LEU A 79 1.09 -14.66 -2.68
N THR A 80 1.34 -14.38 -3.95
CA THR A 80 2.01 -15.38 -4.80
C THR A 80 3.43 -15.63 -4.29
N GLU A 81 3.97 -16.83 -4.55
CA GLU A 81 5.37 -17.15 -4.20
C GLU A 81 6.35 -16.09 -4.69
N ARG A 82 6.13 -15.59 -5.90
CA ARG A 82 6.95 -14.53 -6.50
C ARG A 82 6.96 -13.26 -5.64
N ILE A 83 5.78 -12.80 -5.20
CA ILE A 83 5.69 -11.59 -4.36
C ILE A 83 6.30 -11.83 -2.99
N TYR A 84 6.03 -12.99 -2.38
CA TYR A 84 6.62 -13.34 -1.08
C TYR A 84 8.16 -13.37 -1.16
N LYS A 85 8.73 -14.12 -2.10
CA LYS A 85 10.19 -14.23 -2.30
C LYS A 85 10.81 -12.88 -2.64
N GLY A 86 10.16 -12.09 -3.52
CA GLY A 86 10.61 -10.74 -3.87
C GLY A 86 10.59 -9.79 -2.66
N ALA A 87 9.56 -9.81 -1.85
CA ALA A 87 9.48 -9.00 -0.63
C ALA A 87 10.58 -9.40 0.37
N CYS A 88 10.79 -10.69 0.60
CA CYS A 88 11.85 -11.20 1.49
C CYS A 88 13.26 -10.83 1.00
N SER A 89 13.47 -10.72 -0.32
CA SER A 89 14.74 -10.26 -0.89
C SER A 89 14.88 -8.72 -0.95
N GLY A 90 13.86 -7.97 -0.52
CA GLY A 90 13.87 -6.51 -0.55
C GLY A 90 13.55 -5.90 -1.92
N GLU A 91 12.92 -6.66 -2.83
CA GLU A 91 12.48 -6.12 -4.11
C GLU A 91 11.40 -5.03 -3.89
N ALA A 92 11.73 -3.81 -4.26
CA ALA A 92 10.92 -2.62 -3.97
C ALA A 92 9.46 -2.74 -4.46
N ARG A 93 9.22 -3.37 -5.61
CA ARG A 93 7.87 -3.61 -6.14
C ARG A 93 7.09 -4.61 -5.29
N ALA A 94 7.72 -5.73 -4.93
CA ALA A 94 7.09 -6.75 -4.13
C ALA A 94 6.75 -6.22 -2.73
N VAL A 95 7.68 -5.48 -2.10
CA VAL A 95 7.44 -4.79 -0.82
C VAL A 95 6.26 -3.81 -0.95
N PHE A 96 6.23 -2.99 -2.00
CA PHE A 96 5.12 -2.04 -2.23
C PHE A 96 3.78 -2.77 -2.40
N THR A 97 3.75 -3.90 -3.14
CA THR A 97 2.55 -4.73 -3.32
C THR A 97 2.04 -5.24 -1.98
N VAL A 98 2.90 -5.76 -1.10
CA VAL A 98 2.51 -6.19 0.25
C VAL A 98 1.84 -5.06 1.02
N PHE A 99 2.44 -3.87 1.05
CA PHE A 99 1.87 -2.72 1.77
C PHE A 99 0.64 -2.11 1.10
N HIS A 100 0.47 -2.29 -0.21
CA HIS A 100 -0.78 -1.97 -0.91
C HIS A 100 -1.93 -2.84 -0.39
N GLU A 101 -1.76 -4.16 -0.33
CA GLU A 101 -2.77 -5.07 0.19
C GLU A 101 -3.03 -4.85 1.70
N MET A 102 -1.98 -4.57 2.47
CA MET A 102 -2.14 -4.12 3.86
C MET A 102 -2.94 -2.82 3.96
N GLY A 103 -2.85 -1.94 2.96
CA GLY A 103 -3.67 -0.76 2.85
C GLY A 103 -5.16 -1.10 2.78
N HIS A 104 -5.55 -2.09 1.97
CA HIS A 104 -6.92 -2.58 1.96
C HIS A 104 -7.36 -3.11 3.32
N ALA A 105 -6.51 -3.90 3.99
CA ALA A 105 -6.77 -4.43 5.31
C ALA A 105 -6.97 -3.32 6.37
N LEU A 106 -5.99 -2.43 6.50
CA LEU A 106 -5.91 -1.45 7.59
C LEU A 106 -6.82 -0.23 7.38
N LEU A 107 -7.23 0.05 6.15
CA LEU A 107 -8.28 1.04 5.84
C LEU A 107 -9.69 0.44 5.92
N GLY A 108 -9.80 -0.87 6.11
CA GLY A 108 -11.09 -1.57 6.27
C GLY A 108 -11.87 -1.64 4.96
N HIS A 109 -11.19 -1.79 3.83
CA HIS A 109 -11.85 -1.92 2.54
C HIS A 109 -12.61 -3.24 2.46
N ARG A 110 -13.92 -3.15 2.25
CA ARG A 110 -14.81 -4.28 1.99
C ARG A 110 -15.64 -3.97 0.76
N ARG A 111 -15.84 -4.94 -0.11
CA ARG A 111 -16.85 -4.82 -1.15
C ARG A 111 -18.21 -4.81 -0.47
N THR A 112 -18.77 -3.63 -0.28
CA THR A 112 -20.17 -3.51 0.09
C THR A 112 -21.02 -3.80 -1.16
N LEU A 113 -22.08 -4.60 -1.00
CA LEU A 113 -23.10 -4.84 -2.02
C LEU A 113 -23.96 -3.57 -2.27
N ASN A 114 -23.40 -2.39 -2.01
CA ASN A 114 -24.04 -1.15 -2.42
C ASN A 114 -24.11 -1.19 -3.93
N ARG A 115 -25.35 -1.32 -4.43
CA ARG A 115 -25.66 -1.24 -5.86
C ARG A 115 -24.96 0.00 -6.38
N GLU A 116 -23.93 -0.21 -7.17
CA GLU A 116 -23.33 0.88 -7.93
C GLU A 116 -24.46 1.54 -8.70
N VAL A 117 -24.70 2.81 -8.41
CA VAL A 117 -25.69 3.56 -9.18
C VAL A 117 -25.06 3.70 -10.57
N PRO A 118 -25.65 3.08 -11.60
CA PRO A 118 -25.07 3.12 -12.95
C PRO A 118 -24.84 4.57 -13.36
N GLY A 119 -23.64 4.90 -13.82
CA GLY A 119 -23.30 6.23 -14.32
C GLY A 119 -22.76 7.23 -13.29
N LYS A 120 -22.58 6.88 -12.03
CA LYS A 120 -21.93 7.77 -11.06
C LYS A 120 -20.44 7.46 -10.97
N GLU A 121 -19.60 8.36 -11.47
CA GLU A 121 -18.14 8.25 -11.38
C GLU A 121 -17.68 8.12 -9.91
N ILE A 122 -16.73 7.22 -9.68
CA ILE A 122 -16.06 7.09 -8.38
C ILE A 122 -15.07 8.24 -8.26
N LYS A 123 -15.20 9.06 -7.23
CA LYS A 123 -14.23 10.11 -6.96
C LYS A 123 -12.94 9.50 -6.43
N THR A 124 -11.80 10.10 -6.76
CA THR A 124 -10.47 9.59 -6.37
C THR A 124 -10.38 9.22 -4.89
N TYR A 125 -10.91 10.04 -4.01
CA TYR A 125 -10.89 9.80 -2.56
C TYR A 125 -11.91 8.76 -2.06
N GLU A 126 -12.77 8.25 -2.94
CA GLU A 126 -13.72 7.15 -2.73
C GLU A 126 -13.25 5.85 -3.40
N ASP A 127 -12.09 5.85 -4.07
CA ASP A 127 -11.55 4.71 -4.81
C ASP A 127 -10.63 3.88 -3.90
N SER A 128 -10.93 2.58 -3.77
CA SER A 128 -10.18 1.65 -2.91
C SER A 128 -8.73 1.52 -3.33
N GLU A 129 -8.45 1.47 -4.63
CA GLU A 129 -7.10 1.30 -5.16
C GLU A 129 -6.25 2.55 -4.92
N TRP A 130 -6.86 3.74 -5.12
CA TRP A 130 -6.18 4.98 -4.82
C TRP A 130 -5.85 5.09 -3.32
N GLN A 131 -6.79 4.72 -2.45
CA GLN A 131 -6.57 4.76 -1.00
C GLN A 131 -5.48 3.78 -0.58
N ALA A 132 -5.47 2.55 -1.11
CA ALA A 132 -4.45 1.54 -0.82
C ALA A 132 -3.06 1.97 -1.32
N ASN A 133 -2.96 2.52 -2.54
CA ASN A 133 -1.72 3.08 -3.06
C ASN A 133 -1.22 4.26 -2.21
N GLN A 134 -2.12 5.14 -1.78
CA GLN A 134 -1.78 6.25 -0.90
C GLN A 134 -1.27 5.74 0.46
N PHE A 135 -1.94 4.74 1.03
CA PHE A 135 -1.52 4.12 2.29
C PHE A 135 -0.12 3.53 2.18
N ALA A 136 0.16 2.71 1.15
CA ALA A 136 1.48 2.12 0.92
C ALA A 136 2.57 3.19 0.83
N ALA A 137 2.31 4.28 0.11
CA ALA A 137 3.26 5.38 -0.02
C ALA A 137 3.50 6.11 1.31
N GLU A 138 2.45 6.39 2.11
CA GLU A 138 2.59 7.02 3.43
C GLU A 138 3.28 6.11 4.45
N PHE A 139 3.00 4.81 4.38
CA PHE A 139 3.58 3.81 5.29
C PHE A 139 5.07 3.59 5.02
N LEU A 140 5.45 3.40 3.74
CA LEU A 140 6.83 3.14 3.35
C LEU A 140 7.71 4.39 3.40
N MET A 141 7.17 5.55 3.04
CA MET A 141 7.88 6.84 2.97
C MET A 141 7.21 7.87 3.87
N PRO A 142 7.30 7.72 5.21
CA PRO A 142 6.61 8.59 6.16
C PRO A 142 7.11 10.04 6.07
N LEU A 143 6.16 10.97 6.08
CA LEU A 143 6.42 12.40 5.89
C LEU A 143 7.35 12.97 6.98
N ASP A 144 7.18 12.56 8.22
CA ASP A 144 8.01 13.01 9.35
C ASP A 144 9.48 12.65 9.17
N GLU A 145 9.80 11.46 8.64
CA GLU A 145 11.17 11.08 8.31
C GLU A 145 11.70 11.87 7.11
N ILE A 146 10.88 12.08 6.08
CA ILE A 146 11.26 12.88 4.90
C ILE A 146 11.64 14.29 5.34
N LEU A 147 10.84 14.92 6.18
CA LEU A 147 11.12 16.27 6.69
C LEU A 147 12.32 16.28 7.63
N ARG A 148 12.40 15.35 8.57
CA ARG A 148 13.49 15.24 9.57
C ARG A 148 14.86 15.13 8.90
N TYR A 149 14.97 14.38 7.81
CA TYR A 149 16.23 14.13 7.12
C TYR A 149 16.40 14.96 5.85
N ASN A 150 15.47 15.91 5.59
CA ASN A 150 15.48 16.79 4.42
C ASN A 150 15.66 16.01 3.10
N LEU A 151 14.83 14.96 2.92
CA LEU A 151 14.91 14.09 1.74
C LEU A 151 14.12 14.71 0.58
N THR A 152 14.80 15.34 -0.36
CA THR A 152 14.17 16.13 -1.44
C THR A 152 14.37 15.53 -2.83
N THR A 153 15.11 14.42 -2.94
CA THR A 153 15.41 13.75 -4.22
C THR A 153 14.99 12.28 -4.19
N GLU A 154 14.70 11.74 -5.38
CA GLU A 154 14.32 10.33 -5.53
C GLU A 154 15.41 9.37 -5.03
N PRO A 155 16.70 9.56 -5.36
CA PRO A 155 17.77 8.67 -4.85
C PRO A 155 17.84 8.65 -3.31
N GLN A 156 17.56 9.77 -2.64
CA GLN A 156 17.53 9.83 -1.17
C GLN A 156 16.38 8.98 -0.61
N LEU A 157 15.18 9.07 -1.19
CA LEU A 157 14.04 8.24 -0.77
C LEU A 157 14.31 6.75 -1.03
N MET A 158 14.86 6.42 -2.19
CA MET A 158 15.22 5.03 -2.54
C MET A 158 16.21 4.45 -1.53
N SER A 159 17.27 5.18 -1.23
CA SER A 159 18.30 4.75 -0.28
C SER A 159 17.75 4.63 1.15
N ARG A 160 16.89 5.56 1.57
CA ARG A 160 16.35 5.61 2.92
C ARG A 160 15.26 4.57 3.17
N PHE A 161 14.41 4.31 2.17
CA PHE A 161 13.17 3.54 2.36
C PHE A 161 13.09 2.26 1.51
N GLY A 162 14.09 1.96 0.68
CA GLY A 162 14.08 0.76 -0.17
C GLY A 162 12.98 0.75 -1.23
N VAL A 163 12.51 1.90 -1.65
CA VAL A 163 11.44 2.03 -2.65
C VAL A 163 11.98 2.19 -4.06
N SER A 164 11.13 1.96 -5.07
CA SER A 164 11.52 2.16 -6.46
C SER A 164 11.64 3.66 -6.80
N MET A 165 12.41 3.97 -7.85
CA MET A 165 12.52 5.33 -8.41
C MET A 165 11.16 5.92 -8.73
N GLU A 166 10.27 5.11 -9.30
CA GLU A 166 8.92 5.55 -9.67
C GLU A 166 8.10 5.92 -8.43
N ALA A 167 8.09 5.06 -7.39
CA ALA A 167 7.39 5.33 -6.14
C ALA A 167 7.93 6.59 -5.46
N ALA A 168 9.26 6.75 -5.40
CA ALA A 168 9.92 7.94 -4.86
C ALA A 168 9.51 9.21 -5.60
N ARG A 169 9.51 9.18 -6.95
CA ARG A 169 9.11 10.30 -7.79
C ARG A 169 7.66 10.70 -7.58
N ILE A 170 6.75 9.72 -7.57
CA ILE A 170 5.32 9.96 -7.35
C ILE A 170 5.12 10.60 -5.97
N ARG A 171 5.81 10.09 -4.95
CA ARG A 171 5.74 10.61 -3.58
C ARG A 171 6.19 12.05 -3.50
N LEU A 172 7.38 12.37 -3.99
CA LEU A 172 7.92 13.74 -3.96
C LEU A 172 7.06 14.73 -4.75
N ASN A 173 6.61 14.35 -5.94
CA ASN A 173 5.74 15.22 -6.75
C ASN A 173 4.43 15.54 -6.01
N ARG A 174 3.86 14.57 -5.29
CA ARG A 174 2.68 14.81 -4.47
C ARG A 174 2.96 15.74 -3.29
N LEU A 175 4.03 15.49 -2.56
CA LEU A 175 4.42 16.33 -1.43
C LEU A 175 4.72 17.79 -1.85
N ARG A 176 5.40 17.97 -2.98
CA ARG A 176 5.64 19.31 -3.56
C ARG A 176 4.35 20.03 -3.96
N ARG A 177 3.43 19.30 -4.64
CA ARG A 177 2.13 19.86 -5.00
C ARG A 177 1.31 20.27 -3.78
N ASP A 178 1.42 19.51 -2.70
CA ASP A 178 0.72 19.77 -1.44
C ASP A 178 1.45 20.79 -0.56
N GLY A 179 2.59 21.34 -1.00
CA GLY A 179 3.40 22.36 -0.28
C GLY A 179 4.06 21.83 1.00
N LEU A 180 4.36 20.53 1.04
CA LEU A 180 4.93 19.87 2.22
C LEU A 180 6.46 19.71 2.16
N VAL A 181 7.05 19.76 0.97
CA VAL A 181 8.50 19.73 0.70
C VAL A 181 8.87 20.64 -0.46
#